data_2f215209aa4d2116850d2711d86e0e7f
#
_entry.id   2f215209aa4d2116850d2711d86e0e7f
#
_cell.length_a   1.000
_cell.length_b   1.000
_cell.length_c   1.000
_cell.angle_alpha   90.00
_cell.angle_beta   90.00
_cell.angle_gamma   90.00
#
_symmetry.space_group_name_H-M   'P 1'
#
loop_
_entity.id
_entity.type
_entity.pdbx_description
1 polymer ?
#
loop_
_entity_poly.entity_id
_entity_poly.type
_entity_poly.pdbx_seq_one_letter_code
_entity_poly.pdbx_strand_id
1 'polypeptide(L)'
;EILAGAMHDYQRAILVGDKTTFGKGTVQNIFQLPEGYGALKVTIAQFYRVSGWSTQHRGVESSIILPSLNNVRDIGESTLDNALPWRAIDAVSYSAKGNLNKDIPKLKKFSTKRLENSEYFKKISQEIKDYLTNVKPLGYTSILKMQQDDMRRKSQLNQEMASSTERENEDVPSITTQNETEIVINR
;
A
#
# COMPACT_ATOMS: atom_id res chain seq x y z
N GLU A 1 3.89 6.87 2.49
CA GLU A 1 4.03 6.63 3.94
C GLU A 1 3.79 7.90 4.75
N ILE A 2 4.27 9.06 4.30
CA ILE A 2 4.07 10.35 4.99
C ILE A 2 2.57 10.62 5.23
N LEU A 3 1.75 10.48 4.17
CA LEU A 3 0.29 10.64 4.27
C LEU A 3 -0.33 9.61 5.22
N ALA A 4 0.04 8.33 5.08
CA ALA A 4 -0.48 7.26 5.95
C ALA A 4 -0.13 7.53 7.42
N GLY A 5 1.12 7.90 7.71
CA GLY A 5 1.56 8.26 9.05
C GLY A 5 0.78 9.43 9.64
N ALA A 6 0.59 10.51 8.86
CA ALA A 6 -0.19 11.66 9.28
C ALA A 6 -1.66 11.29 9.55
N MET A 7 -2.30 10.55 8.64
CA MET A 7 -3.69 10.11 8.81
C MET A 7 -3.88 9.25 10.06
N HIS A 8 -2.92 8.35 10.33
CA HIS A 8 -2.92 7.49 11.50
C HIS A 8 -2.76 8.31 12.80
N ASP A 9 -1.72 9.15 12.89
CA ASP A 9 -1.39 9.88 14.12
C ASP A 9 -2.46 10.90 14.49
N TYR A 10 -3.00 11.61 13.51
CA TYR A 10 -4.09 12.56 13.71
C TYR A 10 -5.48 11.90 13.78
N GLN A 11 -5.55 10.56 13.69
CA GLN A 11 -6.82 9.79 13.68
C GLN A 11 -7.84 10.32 12.65
N ARG A 12 -7.35 10.69 11.46
CA ARG A 12 -8.17 11.22 10.35
C ARG A 12 -8.63 10.13 9.40
N ALA A 13 -7.93 8.98 9.37
CA ALA A 13 -8.31 7.82 8.58
C ALA A 13 -7.95 6.52 9.29
N ILE A 14 -8.63 5.46 8.89
CA ILE A 14 -8.33 4.08 9.27
C ILE A 14 -7.54 3.47 8.12
N LEU A 15 -6.36 2.95 8.41
CA LEU A 15 -5.50 2.31 7.42
C LEU A 15 -5.93 0.86 7.25
N VAL A 16 -6.11 0.44 6.00
CA VAL A 16 -6.57 -0.90 5.65
C VAL A 16 -5.66 -1.46 4.55
N GLY A 17 -5.17 -2.67 4.71
CA GLY A 17 -4.31 -3.29 3.71
C GLY A 17 -3.31 -4.27 4.29
N ASP A 18 -2.09 -4.29 3.76
CA ASP A 18 -0.98 -5.08 4.27
C ASP A 18 -0.65 -4.69 5.72
N LYS A 19 0.03 -5.58 6.44
CA LYS A 19 0.36 -5.38 7.86
C LYS A 19 1.03 -4.03 8.10
N THR A 20 1.97 -3.66 7.25
CA THR A 20 2.69 -2.38 7.30
C THR A 20 2.93 -1.85 5.89
N THR A 21 3.24 -0.57 5.76
CA THR A 21 3.82 0.00 4.55
C THR A 21 5.28 -0.42 4.41
N PHE A 22 5.94 -0.08 3.30
CA PHE A 22 7.28 -0.55 2.93
C PHE A 22 8.37 -0.24 3.97
N GLY A 23 8.26 0.86 4.69
CA GLY A 23 9.21 1.24 5.73
C GLY A 23 10.37 2.11 5.27
N LYS A 24 10.21 2.88 4.18
CA LYS A 24 11.23 3.85 3.78
C LYS A 24 10.98 5.19 4.45
N GLY A 25 11.85 5.55 5.39
CA GLY A 25 11.81 6.83 6.10
C GLY A 25 12.88 7.82 5.66
N THR A 26 13.71 7.47 4.68
CA THR A 26 14.81 8.32 4.19
C THR A 26 14.40 9.11 2.95
N VAL A 27 14.94 10.33 2.86
CA VAL A 27 14.85 11.21 1.70
C VAL A 27 16.16 11.16 0.93
N GLN A 28 16.09 10.95 -0.38
CA GLN A 28 17.26 10.84 -1.24
C GLN A 28 17.22 11.93 -2.32
N ASN A 29 18.40 12.44 -2.65
CA ASN A 29 18.59 13.35 -3.78
C ASN A 29 19.53 12.73 -4.81
N ILE A 30 19.36 13.13 -6.07
CA ILE A 30 20.17 12.68 -7.19
C ILE A 30 21.04 13.86 -7.64
N PHE A 31 22.35 13.67 -7.56
CA PHE A 31 23.34 14.61 -8.03
C PHE A 31 23.92 14.11 -9.35
N GLN A 32 23.77 14.90 -10.41
CA GLN A 32 24.42 14.60 -11.68
C GLN A 32 25.93 14.79 -11.55
N LEU A 33 26.68 13.81 -11.99
CA LEU A 33 28.14 13.87 -12.07
C LEU A 33 28.56 14.45 -13.45
N PRO A 34 29.82 14.87 -13.60
CA PRO A 34 30.33 15.32 -14.90
C PRO A 34 30.06 14.30 -16.01
N GLU A 35 30.12 14.76 -17.27
CA GLU A 35 29.82 13.95 -18.44
C GLU A 35 30.54 12.59 -18.41
N GLY A 36 29.76 11.51 -18.61
CA GLY A 36 30.23 10.12 -18.62
C GLY A 36 30.28 9.40 -17.28
N TYR A 37 30.08 10.09 -16.16
CA TYR A 37 30.15 9.48 -14.80
C TYR A 37 28.77 9.17 -14.22
N GLY A 38 27.65 9.52 -14.90
CA GLY A 38 26.30 9.20 -14.47
C GLY A 38 25.79 10.08 -13.33
N ALA A 39 25.12 9.49 -12.35
CA ALA A 39 24.50 10.22 -11.25
C ALA A 39 24.70 9.50 -9.90
N LEU A 40 24.85 10.30 -8.83
CA LEU A 40 25.00 9.82 -7.47
C LEU A 40 23.67 10.03 -6.72
N LYS A 41 23.08 8.97 -6.19
CA LYS A 41 21.90 9.01 -5.33
C LYS A 41 22.31 8.95 -3.87
N VAL A 42 22.09 10.04 -3.13
CA VAL A 42 22.55 10.20 -1.75
C VAL A 42 21.37 10.42 -0.82
N THR A 43 21.37 9.75 0.33
CA THR A 43 20.42 10.03 1.42
C THR A 43 20.84 11.34 2.10
N ILE A 44 19.94 12.32 2.12
CA ILE A 44 20.18 13.67 2.64
C ILE A 44 19.38 13.99 3.91
N ALA A 45 18.28 13.25 4.16
CA ALA A 45 17.42 13.49 5.31
C ALA A 45 16.64 12.22 5.68
N GLN A 46 16.06 12.25 6.85
CA GLN A 46 15.08 11.27 7.33
C GLN A 46 13.86 12.03 7.85
N PHE A 47 12.66 11.55 7.55
CA PHE A 47 11.45 12.15 8.09
C PHE A 47 10.94 11.39 9.31
N TYR A 48 10.27 12.11 10.19
CA TYR A 48 9.69 11.59 11.41
C TYR A 48 8.21 11.98 11.48
N ARG A 49 7.43 11.10 12.08
CA ARG A 49 6.02 11.35 12.38
C ARG A 49 5.91 12.32 13.56
N VAL A 50 4.75 12.93 13.75
CA VAL A 50 4.50 13.81 14.91
C VAL A 50 4.69 13.09 16.26
N SER A 51 4.54 11.76 16.27
CA SER A 51 4.85 10.89 17.41
C SER A 51 6.37 10.76 17.69
N GLY A 52 7.23 11.34 16.87
CA GLY A 52 8.69 11.22 16.95
C GLY A 52 9.24 9.95 16.30
N TRP A 53 8.41 9.05 15.81
CA TRP A 53 8.86 7.78 15.21
C TRP A 53 9.13 7.94 13.73
N SER A 54 10.24 7.35 13.27
CA SER A 54 10.50 7.20 11.85
C SER A 54 9.70 6.00 11.30
N THR A 55 9.33 6.07 10.02
CA THR A 55 8.80 4.91 9.29
C THR A 55 9.90 3.95 8.82
N GLN A 56 11.17 4.36 8.93
CA GLN A 56 12.31 3.53 8.49
C GLN A 56 12.25 2.13 9.11
N HIS A 57 12.36 1.08 8.31
CA HIS A 57 12.23 -0.35 8.62
C HIS A 57 10.83 -0.81 9.11
N ARG A 58 10.06 0.04 9.77
CA ARG A 58 8.82 -0.35 10.45
C ARG A 58 7.57 -0.05 9.63
N GLY A 59 7.65 0.95 8.74
CA GLY A 59 6.49 1.43 8.02
C GLY A 59 5.44 2.09 8.91
N VAL A 60 4.22 2.13 8.41
CA VAL A 60 3.03 2.53 9.14
C VAL A 60 2.11 1.32 9.21
N GLU A 61 1.70 0.94 10.42
CA GLU A 61 0.85 -0.23 10.64
C GLU A 61 -0.59 0.02 10.18
N SER A 62 -1.19 -1.00 9.55
CA SER A 62 -2.60 -0.95 9.19
C SER A 62 -3.49 -1.26 10.38
N SER A 63 -4.52 -0.45 10.54
CA SER A 63 -5.54 -0.67 11.58
C SER A 63 -6.36 -1.94 11.32
N ILE A 64 -6.59 -2.27 10.03
CA ILE A 64 -7.29 -3.47 9.58
C ILE A 64 -6.39 -4.15 8.55
N ILE A 65 -5.90 -5.33 8.89
CA ILE A 65 -5.01 -6.11 8.04
C ILE A 65 -5.85 -7.02 7.15
N LEU A 66 -5.54 -6.99 5.85
CA LEU A 66 -6.13 -7.88 4.86
C LEU A 66 -5.18 -9.04 4.56
N PRO A 67 -5.68 -10.22 4.17
CA PRO A 67 -4.86 -11.30 3.66
C PRO A 67 -4.08 -10.83 2.43
N SER A 68 -2.75 -11.01 2.46
CA SER A 68 -1.86 -10.63 1.37
C SER A 68 -0.59 -11.46 1.44
N LEU A 69 -0.05 -11.86 0.29
CA LEU A 69 1.26 -12.52 0.20
C LEU A 69 2.39 -11.64 0.72
N ASN A 70 2.25 -10.32 0.62
CA ASN A 70 3.26 -9.39 1.14
C ASN A 70 3.43 -9.49 2.67
N ASN A 71 2.38 -9.90 3.39
CA ASN A 71 2.44 -10.05 4.85
C ASN A 71 3.31 -11.22 5.32
N VAL A 72 3.64 -12.16 4.43
CA VAL A 72 4.41 -13.38 4.73
C VAL A 72 5.74 -13.45 3.98
N ARG A 73 5.95 -12.57 3.00
CA ARG A 73 7.21 -12.37 2.29
C ARG A 73 8.09 -11.41 3.05
N ASP A 74 9.40 -11.58 2.90
CA ASP A 74 10.39 -10.62 3.40
C ASP A 74 10.46 -9.44 2.43
N ILE A 75 9.56 -8.47 2.60
CA ILE A 75 9.44 -7.25 1.78
C ILE A 75 9.49 -6.04 2.69
N GLY A 76 10.29 -5.06 2.31
CA GLY A 76 10.40 -3.80 3.03
C GLY A 76 11.82 -3.24 3.02
N GLU A 77 11.96 -2.02 3.47
CA GLU A 77 13.27 -1.35 3.61
C GLU A 77 14.22 -2.12 4.53
N SER A 78 13.68 -2.83 5.53
CA SER A 78 14.45 -3.65 6.47
C SER A 78 15.15 -4.86 5.83
N THR A 79 14.77 -5.23 4.61
CA THR A 79 15.39 -6.35 3.87
C THR A 79 16.55 -5.90 2.98
N LEU A 80 16.81 -4.60 2.89
CA LEU A 80 17.90 -4.05 2.09
C LEU A 80 19.20 -4.02 2.90
N ASP A 81 20.29 -4.54 2.33
CA ASP A 81 21.59 -4.72 3.01
C ASP A 81 22.16 -3.43 3.61
N ASN A 82 21.91 -2.30 2.98
CA ASN A 82 22.47 -0.99 3.39
C ASN A 82 21.41 0.00 3.83
N ALA A 83 20.23 -0.46 4.26
CA ALA A 83 19.20 0.41 4.78
C ALA A 83 19.66 1.06 6.10
N LEU A 84 19.45 2.37 6.21
CA LEU A 84 19.77 3.08 7.44
C LEU A 84 18.89 2.59 8.60
N PRO A 85 19.43 2.49 9.82
CA PRO A 85 18.69 1.96 10.96
C PRO A 85 17.52 2.86 11.34
N TRP A 86 16.52 2.25 11.96
CA TRP A 86 15.40 2.97 12.56
C TRP A 86 15.88 3.89 13.68
N ARG A 87 15.31 5.08 13.75
CA ARG A 87 15.56 6.07 14.80
C ARG A 87 14.24 6.72 15.23
N ALA A 88 14.24 7.25 16.44
CA ALA A 88 13.19 8.12 16.95
C ALA A 88 13.79 9.44 17.44
N ILE A 89 12.97 10.47 17.44
CA ILE A 89 13.23 11.79 18.04
C ILE A 89 12.11 12.06 19.06
N ASP A 90 12.21 13.14 19.79
CA ASP A 90 11.14 13.55 20.68
C ASP A 90 9.86 13.87 19.91
N ALA A 91 8.73 13.41 20.44
CA ALA A 91 7.44 13.72 19.87
C ALA A 91 7.16 15.23 19.93
N VAL A 92 6.55 15.77 18.88
CA VAL A 92 6.05 17.15 18.95
C VAL A 92 4.70 17.18 19.64
N SER A 93 4.36 18.29 20.27
CA SER A 93 3.04 18.48 20.85
C SER A 93 1.98 18.50 19.73
N TYR A 94 1.06 17.55 19.73
CA TYR A 94 -0.03 17.51 18.76
C TYR A 94 -1.31 16.98 19.40
N SER A 95 -2.45 17.26 18.78
CA SER A 95 -3.74 16.73 19.19
C SER A 95 -4.38 15.95 18.06
N ALA A 96 -4.92 14.78 18.38
CA ALA A 96 -5.72 14.01 17.44
C ALA A 96 -6.94 14.84 16.99
N LYS A 97 -7.25 14.80 15.70
CA LYS A 97 -8.39 15.52 15.10
C LYS A 97 -9.66 14.68 15.02
N GLY A 98 -9.58 13.42 15.42
CA GLY A 98 -10.67 12.46 15.45
C GLY A 98 -10.55 11.50 16.62
N ASN A 99 -11.47 10.54 16.69
CA ASN A 99 -11.46 9.46 17.66
C ASN A 99 -11.88 8.14 16.99
N LEU A 100 -11.15 7.79 15.91
CA LEU A 100 -11.46 6.61 15.10
C LEU A 100 -11.09 5.30 15.81
N ASN A 101 -10.20 5.35 16.79
CA ASN A 101 -9.75 4.15 17.52
C ASN A 101 -10.92 3.38 18.17
N LYS A 102 -11.98 4.08 18.61
CA LYS A 102 -13.17 3.46 19.17
C LYS A 102 -13.95 2.60 18.18
N ASP A 103 -13.87 2.93 16.89
CA ASP A 103 -14.62 2.26 15.82
C ASP A 103 -13.85 1.06 15.22
N ILE A 104 -12.51 1.01 15.42
CA ILE A 104 -11.65 -0.05 14.87
C ILE A 104 -12.13 -1.46 15.25
N PRO A 105 -12.50 -1.79 16.50
CA PRO A 105 -12.94 -3.15 16.85
C PRO A 105 -14.18 -3.59 16.07
N LYS A 106 -15.15 -2.67 15.91
CA LYS A 106 -16.37 -2.92 15.13
C LYS A 106 -16.06 -3.12 13.65
N LEU A 107 -15.21 -2.28 13.10
CA LEU A 107 -14.82 -2.36 11.68
C LEU A 107 -13.99 -3.62 11.39
N LYS A 108 -13.10 -4.03 12.30
CA LYS A 108 -12.39 -5.32 12.20
C LYS A 108 -13.38 -6.48 12.09
N LYS A 109 -14.39 -6.53 12.96
CA LYS A 109 -15.42 -7.58 12.94
C LYS A 109 -16.17 -7.62 11.60
N PHE A 110 -16.55 -6.48 11.07
CA PHE A 110 -17.20 -6.41 9.75
C PHE A 110 -16.27 -6.81 8.62
N SER A 111 -15.00 -6.41 8.69
CA SER A 111 -13.99 -6.82 7.72
C SER A 111 -13.81 -8.33 7.71
N THR A 112 -13.61 -8.95 8.88
CA THR A 112 -13.48 -10.41 9.01
C THR A 112 -14.66 -11.14 8.35
N LYS A 113 -15.89 -10.73 8.67
CA LYS A 113 -17.09 -11.36 8.07
C LYS A 113 -17.13 -11.23 6.53
N ARG A 114 -16.69 -10.10 5.98
CA ARG A 114 -16.60 -9.91 4.53
C ARG A 114 -15.53 -10.79 3.90
N LEU A 115 -14.36 -10.90 4.56
CA LEU A 115 -13.26 -11.74 4.09
C LEU A 115 -13.65 -13.21 4.04
N GLU A 116 -14.35 -13.71 5.06
CA GLU A 116 -14.86 -15.09 5.13
C GLU A 116 -15.83 -15.43 3.99
N ASN A 117 -16.63 -14.45 3.54
CA ASN A 117 -17.63 -14.62 2.47
C ASN A 117 -17.06 -14.32 1.08
N SER A 118 -15.84 -13.84 0.95
CA SER A 118 -15.23 -13.47 -0.32
C SER A 118 -14.41 -14.62 -0.91
N GLU A 119 -14.82 -15.12 -2.08
CA GLU A 119 -14.06 -16.14 -2.81
C GLU A 119 -12.66 -15.66 -3.19
N TYR A 120 -12.50 -14.37 -3.50
CA TYR A 120 -11.20 -13.77 -3.77
C TYR A 120 -10.24 -13.91 -2.59
N PHE A 121 -10.67 -13.52 -1.38
CA PHE A 121 -9.83 -13.63 -0.18
C PHE A 121 -9.62 -15.06 0.29
N LYS A 122 -10.55 -15.98 0.01
CA LYS A 122 -10.33 -17.40 0.24
C LYS A 122 -9.19 -17.93 -0.64
N LYS A 123 -9.18 -17.57 -1.93
CA LYS A 123 -8.08 -17.93 -2.85
C LYS A 123 -6.74 -17.38 -2.37
N ILE A 124 -6.67 -16.08 -2.02
CA ILE A 124 -5.45 -15.49 -1.46
C ILE A 124 -5.00 -16.22 -0.19
N SER A 125 -5.92 -16.55 0.70
CA SER A 125 -5.58 -17.29 1.93
C SER A 125 -5.03 -18.68 1.64
N GLN A 126 -5.50 -19.34 0.59
CA GLN A 126 -4.94 -20.60 0.13
C GLN A 126 -3.53 -20.41 -0.46
N GLU A 127 -3.34 -19.40 -1.31
CA GLU A 127 -2.03 -19.05 -1.87
C GLU A 127 -0.99 -18.73 -0.78
N ILE A 128 -1.41 -18.05 0.29
CA ILE A 128 -0.55 -17.80 1.45
C ILE A 128 -0.12 -19.11 2.11
N LYS A 129 -1.05 -20.04 2.30
CA LYS A 129 -0.75 -21.36 2.89
C LYS A 129 0.23 -22.14 2.00
N ASP A 130 -0.03 -22.17 0.71
CA ASP A 130 0.83 -22.85 -0.28
C ASP A 130 2.23 -22.25 -0.32
N TYR A 131 2.31 -20.90 -0.27
CA TYR A 131 3.58 -20.19 -0.16
C TYR A 131 4.35 -20.57 1.09
N LEU A 132 3.72 -20.56 2.24
CA LEU A 132 4.37 -20.89 3.51
C LEU A 132 4.83 -22.36 3.58
N THR A 133 4.07 -23.26 2.96
CA THR A 133 4.35 -24.71 3.01
C THR A 133 5.38 -25.13 1.97
N ASN A 134 5.27 -24.61 0.73
CA ASN A 134 6.00 -25.16 -0.41
C ASN A 134 7.12 -24.25 -0.91
N VAL A 135 7.02 -22.93 -0.70
CA VAL A 135 7.90 -21.92 -1.31
C VAL A 135 8.93 -21.40 -0.35
N LYS A 136 8.53 -20.99 0.83
CA LYS A 136 9.43 -20.41 1.82
C LYS A 136 10.64 -21.32 2.16
N PRO A 137 10.54 -22.66 2.08
CA PRO A 137 11.67 -23.57 2.22
C PRO A 137 12.59 -23.67 1.00
N LEU A 138 12.21 -23.14 -0.17
CA LEU A 138 12.95 -23.29 -1.42
C LEU A 138 13.96 -22.16 -1.62
N GLY A 139 15.16 -22.48 -2.12
CA GLY A 139 16.22 -21.51 -2.36
C GLY A 139 15.89 -20.48 -3.47
N TYR A 140 16.74 -19.47 -3.59
CA TYR A 140 16.61 -18.24 -4.40
C TYR A 140 16.12 -18.43 -5.86
N THR A 141 16.56 -19.49 -6.56
CA THR A 141 16.20 -19.76 -7.96
C THR A 141 14.71 -20.09 -8.16
N SER A 142 14.12 -20.78 -7.20
CA SER A 142 12.70 -21.11 -7.22
C SER A 142 11.82 -19.88 -6.92
N ILE A 143 12.32 -18.96 -6.08
CA ILE A 143 11.66 -17.69 -5.76
C ILE A 143 11.58 -16.78 -7.01
N LEU A 144 12.64 -16.70 -7.80
CA LEU A 144 12.65 -15.93 -9.05
C LEU A 144 11.63 -16.45 -10.07
N LYS A 145 11.53 -17.75 -10.22
CA LYS A 145 10.56 -18.38 -11.14
C LYS A 145 9.12 -18.07 -10.71
N MET A 146 8.86 -18.10 -9.42
CA MET A 146 7.53 -17.78 -8.89
C MET A 146 7.18 -16.29 -9.00
N GLN A 147 8.16 -15.38 -8.86
CA GLN A 147 7.94 -13.95 -9.11
C GLN A 147 7.55 -13.69 -10.57
N GLN A 148 8.13 -14.41 -11.52
CA GLN A 148 7.76 -14.32 -12.93
C GLN A 148 6.35 -14.84 -13.19
N ASP A 149 5.98 -15.95 -12.55
CA ASP A 149 4.64 -16.53 -12.65
C ASP A 149 3.58 -15.62 -12.00
N ASP A 150 3.90 -14.98 -10.87
CA ASP A 150 3.03 -13.99 -10.22
C ASP A 150 2.82 -12.74 -11.08
N MET A 151 3.85 -12.26 -11.76
CA MET A 151 3.72 -11.12 -12.69
C MET A 151 2.83 -11.48 -13.88
N ARG A 152 2.93 -12.69 -14.41
CA ARG A 152 2.07 -13.18 -15.49
C ARG A 152 0.60 -13.26 -15.04
N ARG A 153 0.34 -13.82 -13.85
CA ARG A 153 -1.02 -13.92 -13.28
C ARG A 153 -1.63 -12.55 -13.03
N LYS A 154 -0.87 -11.60 -12.48
CA LYS A 154 -1.36 -10.22 -12.28
C LYS A 154 -1.70 -9.53 -13.60
N SER A 155 -0.90 -9.74 -14.64
CA SER A 155 -1.19 -9.21 -15.97
C SER A 155 -2.49 -9.79 -16.54
N GLN A 156 -2.72 -11.10 -16.38
CA GLN A 156 -3.95 -11.76 -16.81
C GLN A 156 -5.18 -11.28 -16.03
N LEU A 157 -5.08 -11.16 -14.69
CA LEU A 157 -6.18 -10.63 -13.87
C LEU A 157 -6.55 -9.20 -14.25
N ASN A 158 -5.55 -8.36 -14.50
CA ASN A 158 -5.79 -6.97 -14.91
C ASN A 158 -6.48 -6.91 -16.29
N GLN A 159 -6.14 -7.81 -17.20
CA GLN A 159 -6.84 -7.93 -18.50
C GLN A 159 -8.27 -8.42 -18.36
N GLU A 160 -8.52 -9.40 -17.48
CA GLU A 160 -9.86 -9.90 -17.17
C GLU A 160 -10.73 -8.83 -16.49
N MET A 161 -10.16 -8.05 -15.57
CA MET A 161 -10.87 -6.95 -14.92
C MET A 161 -11.15 -5.81 -15.91
N ALA A 162 -10.22 -5.46 -16.78
CA ALA A 162 -10.44 -4.45 -17.81
C ALA A 162 -11.56 -4.88 -18.76
N SER A 163 -11.58 -6.13 -19.21
CA SER A 163 -12.60 -6.66 -20.10
C SER A 163 -13.98 -6.81 -19.43
N SER A 164 -14.05 -7.01 -18.11
CA SER A 164 -15.34 -7.04 -17.39
C SER A 164 -15.88 -5.62 -17.18
N THR A 165 -15.02 -4.63 -16.94
CA THR A 165 -15.42 -3.24 -16.82
C THR A 165 -15.91 -2.65 -18.16
N GLU A 166 -15.32 -3.08 -19.28
CA GLU A 166 -15.81 -2.70 -20.61
C GLU A 166 -17.20 -3.27 -20.90
N ARG A 167 -17.49 -4.50 -20.51
CA ARG A 167 -18.82 -5.11 -20.68
C ARG A 167 -19.91 -4.47 -19.80
N GLU A 168 -19.57 -4.06 -18.58
CA GLU A 168 -20.49 -3.33 -17.71
C GLU A 168 -20.81 -1.91 -18.22
N ASN A 169 -19.89 -1.29 -18.96
CA ASN A 169 -20.10 0.03 -19.57
C ASN A 169 -20.90 -0.05 -20.89
N GLU A 170 -20.96 -1.17 -21.58
CA GLU A 170 -21.79 -1.38 -22.77
C GLU A 170 -23.27 -1.54 -22.43
N ASP A 171 -23.61 -2.00 -21.21
CA ASP A 171 -25.00 -2.20 -20.75
C ASP A 171 -25.64 -0.97 -20.08
N VAL A 172 -24.96 0.17 -20.03
CA VAL A 172 -25.55 1.43 -19.51
C VAL A 172 -26.31 2.12 -20.64
N PRO A 173 -27.65 2.18 -20.61
CA PRO A 173 -28.42 2.90 -21.63
C PRO A 173 -28.03 4.39 -21.58
N SER A 174 -27.63 4.92 -22.73
CA SER A 174 -27.32 6.34 -22.93
C SER A 174 -28.55 7.21 -22.59
N ILE A 175 -28.55 7.82 -21.42
CA ILE A 175 -29.53 8.86 -21.09
C ILE A 175 -29.10 10.13 -21.83
N THR A 176 -29.76 10.38 -22.94
CA THR A 176 -29.64 11.64 -23.68
C THR A 176 -30.32 12.74 -22.88
N THR A 177 -29.59 13.49 -22.08
CA THR A 177 -30.07 14.74 -21.49
C THR A 177 -30.01 15.84 -22.55
N GLN A 178 -31.13 16.05 -23.24
CA GLN A 178 -31.39 17.33 -23.86
C GLN A 178 -31.78 18.31 -22.77
N ASN A 179 -30.90 19.23 -22.43
CA ASN A 179 -31.25 20.54 -21.91
C ASN A 179 -29.99 21.42 -21.92
N GLU A 180 -29.80 22.12 -23.01
CA GLU A 180 -28.97 23.32 -23.08
C GLU A 180 -29.67 24.44 -22.27
N THR A 181 -29.04 24.88 -21.22
CA THR A 181 -29.40 26.16 -20.59
C THR A 181 -28.16 27.05 -20.70
N GLU A 182 -28.23 27.99 -21.67
CA GLU A 182 -27.28 29.07 -21.81
C GLU A 182 -27.29 29.94 -20.54
N ILE A 183 -26.14 30.04 -19.89
CA ILE A 183 -25.92 31.04 -18.84
C ILE A 183 -25.20 32.22 -19.48
N VAL A 184 -25.97 33.30 -19.75
CA VAL A 184 -25.44 34.60 -20.14
C VAL A 184 -24.91 35.31 -18.89
N ILE A 185 -23.57 35.47 -18.81
CA ILE A 185 -22.96 36.33 -17.78
C ILE A 185 -22.83 37.72 -18.37
N ASN A 186 -23.69 38.66 -17.87
CA ASN A 186 -23.51 40.09 -18.11
C ASN A 186 -22.45 40.63 -17.14
N ARG A 187 -21.60 41.51 -17.67
CA ARG A 187 -20.53 42.24 -17.00
C ARG A 187 -21.00 43.13 -15.87
#